data_eca7feedec208636c246d1184471af4e
#
_entry.id   eca7feedec208636c246d1184471af4e
#
_cell.length_a   1.000
_cell.length_b   1.000
_cell.length_c   1.000
_cell.angle_alpha   90.00
_cell.angle_beta   90.00
_cell.angle_gamma   90.00
#
_symmetry.space_group_name_H-M   'P 1'
#
loop_
_entity.id
_entity.type
_entity.pdbx_description
1 polymer ?
#
loop_
_entity_poly.entity_id
_entity_poly.type
_entity_poly.pdbx_seq_one_letter_code
_entity_poly.pdbx_strand_id
1 'polypeptide(L)'
;MKKLLTIALLLSATLAQAATPFSTRTYKLEDFTIIDVSNVVKVVYTQGEPYSVKLTGRTDWLDLMEVTASGGILTVKAKNSKKFKNVKPKDQPDGHHNFILHLTAPCLENILLKGVSTLEAKRLTPDFLHVNLSGVSKLIVGEIEVPDFYLEINGVSKVDAKQIKCKELKANVSGSSNLDVEQVNASKCVVTINGASNVKMPKVNKAEEATFNVGGASKINVGIETNGLLQMGLSGASKGEMTFKGGRLRSFCKGASKLDAKVNCESIQAGCDGASKTTFTGTADKVEIERGGVATNIDTSRLNQY
;
A
#
# COMPACT_ATOMS: atom_id res chain seq x y z
N MET A 1 24.43 22.40 79.50
CA MET A 1 23.38 21.60 78.81
C MET A 1 23.54 21.78 77.28
N LYS A 2 24.22 20.80 76.65
CA LYS A 2 24.43 20.85 75.17
C LYS A 2 23.31 20.05 74.50
N LYS A 3 22.50 20.69 73.69
CA LYS A 3 21.50 20.04 72.86
C LYS A 3 22.15 19.48 71.60
N LEU A 4 22.19 18.14 71.44
CA LEU A 4 22.54 17.47 70.22
C LEU A 4 21.37 17.58 69.25
N LEU A 5 21.61 18.19 68.10
CA LEU A 5 20.66 18.25 66.99
C LEU A 5 20.97 17.07 66.06
N THR A 6 20.14 16.04 66.06
CA THR A 6 20.26 14.88 65.15
C THR A 6 19.61 15.23 63.83
N ILE A 7 20.41 15.47 62.79
CA ILE A 7 19.93 15.65 61.44
C ILE A 7 19.73 14.25 60.82
N ALA A 8 18.47 13.83 60.65
CA ALA A 8 18.15 12.64 59.90
C ALA A 8 18.22 12.96 58.39
N LEU A 9 19.24 12.45 57.73
CA LEU A 9 19.42 12.49 56.30
C LEU A 9 18.51 11.45 55.67
N LEU A 10 17.33 11.85 55.14
CA LEU A 10 16.46 11.02 54.32
C LEU A 10 17.13 10.84 52.95
N LEU A 11 17.80 9.71 52.73
CA LEU A 11 18.28 9.29 51.44
C LEU A 11 17.07 8.74 50.63
N SER A 12 16.42 9.59 49.81
CA SER A 12 15.44 9.16 48.82
C SER A 12 16.20 8.48 47.67
N ALA A 13 16.33 7.17 47.73
CA ALA A 13 16.76 6.38 46.58
C ALA A 13 15.67 6.43 45.51
N THR A 14 15.79 7.37 44.58
CA THR A 14 15.07 7.29 43.31
C THR A 14 15.59 6.09 42.54
N LEU A 15 14.82 5.01 42.52
CA LEU A 15 15.01 3.93 41.57
C LEU A 15 14.81 4.52 40.15
N ALA A 16 15.92 4.97 39.56
CA ALA A 16 15.96 5.23 38.15
C ALA A 16 15.69 3.89 37.47
N GLN A 17 14.47 3.67 36.99
CA GLN A 17 14.19 2.61 36.06
C GLN A 17 15.11 2.85 34.86
N ALA A 18 16.16 2.04 34.75
CA ALA A 18 17.06 2.10 33.59
C ALA A 18 16.22 1.86 32.36
N ALA A 19 16.03 2.91 31.57
CA ALA A 19 15.44 2.79 30.24
C ALA A 19 16.27 1.75 29.50
N THR A 20 15.61 0.78 28.89
CA THR A 20 16.31 -0.26 28.13
C THR A 20 17.15 0.43 27.07
N PRO A 21 18.48 0.29 27.06
CA PRO A 21 19.32 1.09 26.17
C PRO A 21 19.11 0.64 24.73
N PHE A 22 18.52 1.51 23.92
CA PHE A 22 18.55 1.35 22.49
C PHE A 22 19.93 1.74 21.97
N SER A 23 20.43 0.98 21.01
CA SER A 23 21.66 1.28 20.30
C SER A 23 21.47 1.15 18.79
N THR A 24 22.40 1.76 18.06
CA THR A 24 22.41 1.73 16.59
C THR A 24 23.65 1.02 16.13
N ARG A 25 23.48 0.02 15.27
CA ARG A 25 24.56 -0.70 14.61
C ARG A 25 24.62 -0.29 13.14
N THR A 26 25.80 0.12 12.69
CA THR A 26 26.09 0.40 11.29
C THR A 26 26.69 -0.83 10.63
N TYR A 27 26.20 -1.14 9.44
CA TYR A 27 26.66 -2.27 8.64
C TYR A 27 27.38 -1.74 7.40
N LYS A 28 28.59 -2.27 7.15
CA LYS A 28 29.31 -2.07 5.88
C LYS A 28 28.98 -3.27 4.99
N LEU A 29 28.21 -3.06 3.96
CA LEU A 29 27.66 -4.10 3.11
C LEU A 29 27.98 -3.79 1.64
N GLU A 30 27.86 -4.80 0.80
CA GLU A 30 27.87 -4.65 -0.66
C GLU A 30 26.68 -3.84 -1.14
N ASP A 31 26.76 -3.29 -2.34
CA ASP A 31 25.69 -2.54 -2.98
C ASP A 31 24.48 -3.45 -3.26
N PHE A 32 23.28 -2.87 -3.19
CA PHE A 32 22.02 -3.59 -3.41
C PHE A 32 20.98 -2.67 -4.03
N THR A 33 20.08 -3.25 -4.80
CA THR A 33 18.87 -2.60 -5.34
C THR A 33 17.58 -3.31 -4.87
N ILE A 34 17.74 -4.43 -4.18
CA ILE A 34 16.64 -5.26 -3.66
C ILE A 34 16.70 -5.27 -2.14
N ILE A 35 15.55 -5.14 -1.49
CA ILE A 35 15.44 -5.35 -0.05
C ILE A 35 14.43 -6.45 0.28
N ASP A 36 14.80 -7.35 1.17
CA ASP A 36 13.94 -8.38 1.77
C ASP A 36 13.91 -8.18 3.28
N VAL A 37 12.84 -7.59 3.78
CA VAL A 37 12.68 -7.24 5.19
C VAL A 37 11.55 -8.04 5.80
N SER A 38 11.83 -8.71 6.90
CA SER A 38 10.86 -9.49 7.64
C SER A 38 10.89 -9.20 9.15
N ASN A 39 9.85 -9.66 9.86
CA ASN A 39 9.60 -9.43 11.28
C ASN A 39 8.95 -8.06 11.57
N VAL A 40 9.26 -7.44 12.72
CA VAL A 40 8.66 -6.17 13.17
C VAL A 40 9.69 -5.07 12.98
N VAL A 41 9.90 -4.66 11.72
CA VAL A 41 10.94 -3.69 11.32
C VAL A 41 10.32 -2.51 10.60
N LYS A 42 10.67 -1.30 11.03
CA LYS A 42 10.41 -0.07 10.28
C LYS A 42 11.63 0.30 9.45
N VAL A 43 11.47 0.41 8.15
CA VAL A 43 12.48 0.92 7.23
C VAL A 43 12.20 2.39 6.94
N VAL A 44 13.15 3.25 7.23
CA VAL A 44 13.15 4.66 6.82
C VAL A 44 14.14 4.78 5.67
N TYR A 45 13.62 4.84 4.45
CA TYR A 45 14.42 4.89 3.25
C TYR A 45 14.64 6.32 2.76
N THR A 46 15.88 6.63 2.44
CA THR A 46 16.29 7.86 1.77
C THR A 46 16.99 7.48 0.47
N GLN A 47 16.45 7.91 -0.66
CA GLN A 47 17.11 7.73 -1.94
C GLN A 47 18.32 8.66 -2.05
N GLY A 48 19.50 8.11 -2.34
CA GLY A 48 20.73 8.87 -2.46
C GLY A 48 21.98 8.05 -2.17
N GLU A 49 23.12 8.74 -2.16
CA GLU A 49 24.43 8.20 -1.85
C GLU A 49 25.07 8.94 -0.65
N PRO A 50 26.06 8.34 0.02
CA PRO A 50 26.56 6.95 -0.14
C PRO A 50 25.59 5.93 0.47
N TYR A 51 25.76 4.64 0.11
CA TYR A 51 25.06 3.56 0.78
C TYR A 51 25.25 3.61 2.30
N SER A 52 24.15 3.51 3.02
CA SER A 52 24.17 3.51 4.48
C SER A 52 23.10 2.58 5.04
N VAL A 53 23.50 1.64 5.88
CA VAL A 53 22.59 0.70 6.53
C VAL A 53 22.83 0.79 8.05
N LYS A 54 21.83 1.31 8.78
CA LYS A 54 21.89 1.49 10.23
C LYS A 54 20.64 0.90 10.87
N LEU A 55 20.83 -0.10 11.73
CA LEU A 55 19.74 -0.73 12.47
C LEU A 55 19.75 -0.27 13.93
N THR A 56 18.65 0.30 14.37
CA THR A 56 18.42 0.71 15.76
C THR A 56 17.43 -0.24 16.42
N GLY A 57 17.74 -0.68 17.62
CA GLY A 57 16.90 -1.56 18.43
C GLY A 57 17.47 -1.70 19.84
N ARG A 58 16.84 -2.52 20.68
CA ARG A 58 17.43 -2.88 21.97
C ARG A 58 18.81 -3.51 21.76
N THR A 59 19.77 -3.11 22.57
CA THR A 59 21.17 -3.54 22.44
C THR A 59 21.31 -5.07 22.46
N ASP A 60 20.58 -5.74 23.36
CA ASP A 60 20.57 -7.19 23.52
C ASP A 60 19.84 -7.94 22.38
N TRP A 61 19.07 -7.21 21.54
CA TRP A 61 18.34 -7.79 20.41
C TRP A 61 19.07 -7.66 19.08
N LEU A 62 19.99 -6.71 18.97
CA LEU A 62 20.70 -6.48 17.69
C LEU A 62 21.51 -7.71 17.24
N ASP A 63 22.03 -8.52 18.17
CA ASP A 63 22.73 -9.77 17.86
C ASP A 63 21.81 -10.89 17.35
N LEU A 64 20.50 -10.75 17.59
CA LEU A 64 19.48 -11.68 17.13
C LEU A 64 19.02 -11.36 15.69
N MET A 65 19.48 -10.26 15.12
CA MET A 65 19.18 -9.89 13.75
C MET A 65 20.28 -10.37 12.80
N GLU A 66 19.87 -10.77 11.63
CA GLU A 66 20.69 -11.01 10.47
C GLU A 66 20.47 -9.84 9.49
N VAL A 67 21.54 -9.12 9.19
CA VAL A 67 21.56 -8.01 8.24
C VAL A 67 22.72 -8.26 7.30
N THR A 68 22.42 -8.69 6.09
CA THR A 68 23.41 -9.10 5.08
C THR A 68 23.02 -8.53 3.72
N ALA A 69 24.02 -8.18 2.90
CA ALA A 69 23.83 -7.91 1.50
C ALA A 69 24.66 -8.91 0.71
N SER A 70 24.02 -9.59 -0.24
CA SER A 70 24.65 -10.53 -1.15
C SER A 70 23.87 -10.62 -2.45
N GLY A 71 24.58 -10.64 -3.58
CA GLY A 71 23.96 -10.72 -4.90
C GLY A 71 22.96 -9.59 -5.18
N GLY A 72 23.22 -8.39 -4.69
CA GLY A 72 22.37 -7.21 -4.89
C GLY A 72 21.12 -7.18 -3.99
N ILE A 73 21.01 -8.08 -2.97
CA ILE A 73 19.86 -8.20 -2.06
C ILE A 73 20.29 -7.88 -0.63
N LEU A 74 19.73 -6.83 -0.04
CA LEU A 74 19.79 -6.58 1.39
C LEU A 74 18.72 -7.39 2.11
N THR A 75 19.13 -8.35 2.93
CA THR A 75 18.25 -9.15 3.78
C THR A 75 18.30 -8.66 5.22
N VAL A 76 17.13 -8.38 5.79
CA VAL A 76 16.96 -8.00 7.20
C VAL A 76 15.91 -8.88 7.84
N LYS A 77 16.34 -9.81 8.69
CA LYS A 77 15.46 -10.77 9.34
C LYS A 77 15.96 -11.14 10.75
N ALA A 78 15.07 -11.66 11.57
CA ALA A 78 15.46 -12.24 12.84
C ALA A 78 16.01 -13.67 12.64
N LYS A 79 17.13 -13.99 13.29
CA LYS A 79 17.69 -15.35 13.37
C LYS A 79 16.70 -16.33 14.04
N ASN A 80 15.92 -15.82 15.01
CA ASN A 80 14.87 -16.57 15.69
C ASN A 80 13.70 -15.64 16.06
N SER A 81 12.65 -15.64 15.26
CA SER A 81 11.46 -14.78 15.47
C SER A 81 10.69 -15.07 16.77
N LYS A 82 10.82 -16.28 17.35
CA LYS A 82 10.14 -16.65 18.60
C LYS A 82 10.60 -15.80 19.78
N LYS A 83 11.82 -15.23 19.74
CA LYS A 83 12.35 -14.36 20.79
C LYS A 83 11.66 -13.00 20.89
N PHE A 84 10.92 -12.58 19.85
CA PHE A 84 10.22 -11.29 19.79
C PHE A 84 8.71 -11.40 20.00
N LYS A 85 8.26 -12.44 20.70
CA LYS A 85 6.86 -12.58 21.10
C LYS A 85 6.55 -11.69 22.31
N ASN A 86 5.36 -11.06 22.31
CA ASN A 86 4.86 -10.27 23.45
C ASN A 86 5.77 -9.10 23.87
N VAL A 87 6.40 -8.46 22.90
CA VAL A 87 7.22 -7.26 23.12
C VAL A 87 6.34 -6.11 23.56
N LYS A 88 6.75 -5.40 24.62
CA LYS A 88 6.00 -4.22 25.11
C LYS A 88 6.43 -2.96 24.35
N PRO A 89 5.54 -1.99 24.17
CA PRO A 89 5.87 -0.73 23.46
C PRO A 89 7.10 0.00 24.01
N LYS A 90 7.32 -0.04 25.34
CA LYS A 90 8.51 0.55 25.98
C LYS A 90 9.84 -0.09 25.56
N ASP A 91 9.80 -1.30 25.03
CA ASP A 91 10.95 -2.07 24.56
C ASP A 91 11.18 -1.90 23.05
N GLN A 92 10.43 -1.00 22.40
CA GLN A 92 10.46 -0.68 20.98
C GLN A 92 10.92 0.75 20.74
N PRO A 93 11.84 1.01 19.80
CA PRO A 93 12.41 2.35 19.56
C PRO A 93 11.38 3.45 19.27
N ASP A 94 10.28 3.10 18.61
CA ASP A 94 9.17 4.01 18.25
C ASP A 94 7.83 3.61 18.88
N GLY A 95 7.84 2.69 19.84
CA GLY A 95 6.64 2.16 20.50
C GLY A 95 5.84 1.14 19.68
N HIS A 96 6.22 0.87 18.42
CA HIS A 96 5.48 0.01 17.49
C HIS A 96 6.34 -1.07 16.82
N HIS A 97 7.61 -0.75 16.51
CA HIS A 97 8.52 -1.65 15.81
C HIS A 97 9.69 -2.06 16.70
N ASN A 98 10.08 -3.32 16.61
CA ASN A 98 11.22 -3.83 17.39
C ASN A 98 12.54 -3.22 16.91
N PHE A 99 12.61 -2.85 15.64
CA PHE A 99 13.80 -2.29 15.01
C PHE A 99 13.42 -1.19 14.02
N ILE A 100 14.29 -0.18 13.95
CA ILE A 100 14.24 0.87 12.92
C ILE A 100 15.49 0.73 12.05
N LEU A 101 15.28 0.48 10.75
CA LEU A 101 16.33 0.42 9.75
C LEU A 101 16.37 1.76 9.01
N HIS A 102 17.41 2.57 9.24
CA HIS A 102 17.71 3.72 8.42
C HIS A 102 18.54 3.26 7.22
N LEU A 103 17.99 3.43 6.05
CA LEU A 103 18.52 2.95 4.79
C LEU A 103 18.72 4.08 3.81
N THR A 104 19.95 4.22 3.29
CA THR A 104 20.24 5.09 2.14
C THR A 104 20.82 4.24 1.03
N ALA A 105 20.26 4.35 -0.17
CA ALA A 105 20.73 3.72 -1.39
C ALA A 105 20.31 4.55 -2.61
N PRO A 106 21.04 4.51 -3.74
CA PRO A 106 20.74 5.27 -4.94
C PRO A 106 19.36 4.96 -5.50
N CYS A 107 18.98 3.69 -5.51
CA CYS A 107 17.65 3.23 -5.92
C CYS A 107 17.25 1.92 -5.21
N LEU A 108 15.94 1.64 -5.20
CA LEU A 108 15.39 0.34 -4.86
C LEU A 108 14.48 -0.11 -5.99
N GLU A 109 14.81 -1.23 -6.61
CA GLU A 109 14.07 -1.82 -7.73
C GLU A 109 13.05 -2.87 -7.24
N ASN A 110 13.43 -3.63 -6.19
CA ASN A 110 12.55 -4.61 -5.58
C ASN A 110 12.43 -4.39 -4.07
N ILE A 111 11.20 -4.32 -3.58
CA ILE A 111 10.88 -4.13 -2.16
C ILE A 111 10.00 -5.29 -1.70
N LEU A 112 10.56 -6.17 -0.88
CA LEU A 112 9.82 -7.28 -0.27
C LEU A 112 9.66 -7.00 1.23
N LEU A 113 8.43 -6.77 1.66
CA LEU A 113 8.08 -6.59 3.07
C LEU A 113 7.21 -7.74 3.55
N LYS A 114 7.67 -8.40 4.62
CA LYS A 114 7.03 -9.59 5.19
C LYS A 114 6.83 -9.42 6.70
N GLY A 115 5.91 -10.18 7.28
CA GLY A 115 5.65 -10.12 8.72
C GLY A 115 4.86 -8.88 9.12
N VAL A 116 5.43 -8.02 9.97
CA VAL A 116 4.83 -6.75 10.41
C VAL A 116 5.81 -5.61 10.08
N SER A 117 6.16 -5.48 8.82
CA SER A 117 7.18 -4.52 8.40
C SER A 117 6.55 -3.27 7.78
N THR A 118 7.18 -2.14 8.02
CA THR A 118 6.79 -0.86 7.41
C THR A 118 7.95 -0.27 6.64
N LEU A 119 7.71 0.25 5.44
CA LEU A 119 8.66 1.10 4.73
C LEU A 119 8.09 2.49 4.54
N GLU A 120 8.86 3.48 4.94
CA GLU A 120 8.57 4.89 4.70
C GLU A 120 9.61 5.48 3.77
N ALA A 121 9.17 6.14 2.69
CA ALA A 121 10.02 6.83 1.74
C ALA A 121 9.37 8.15 1.28
N LYS A 122 10.18 9.18 1.09
CA LYS A 122 9.68 10.42 0.47
C LYS A 122 9.46 10.22 -1.03
N ARG A 123 10.40 9.56 -1.69
CA ARG A 123 10.41 9.34 -3.13
C ARG A 123 11.07 8.02 -3.49
N LEU A 124 10.57 7.39 -4.56
CA LEU A 124 11.13 6.20 -5.20
C LEU A 124 11.21 6.45 -6.72
N THR A 125 12.42 6.44 -7.28
CA THR A 125 12.64 6.73 -8.71
C THR A 125 13.66 5.78 -9.35
N PRO A 126 13.45 4.46 -9.29
CA PRO A 126 14.26 3.50 -10.03
C PRO A 126 13.81 3.42 -11.50
N ASP A 127 14.59 2.73 -12.33
CA ASP A 127 14.21 2.45 -13.73
C ASP A 127 13.06 1.43 -13.83
N PHE A 128 12.84 0.66 -12.79
CA PHE A 128 11.81 -0.35 -12.64
C PHE A 128 11.49 -0.53 -11.15
N LEU A 129 10.23 -0.75 -10.79
CA LEU A 129 9.85 -0.99 -9.40
C LEU A 129 8.89 -2.17 -9.25
N HIS A 130 9.30 -3.16 -8.45
CA HIS A 130 8.44 -4.22 -7.98
C HIS A 130 8.31 -4.17 -6.46
N VAL A 131 7.08 -4.08 -5.97
CA VAL A 131 6.77 -4.09 -4.53
C VAL A 131 5.90 -5.27 -4.20
N ASN A 132 6.34 -6.09 -3.25
CA ASN A 132 5.57 -7.21 -2.72
C ASN A 132 5.40 -7.06 -1.21
N LEU A 133 4.16 -6.91 -0.78
CA LEU A 133 3.77 -6.83 0.63
C LEU A 133 3.02 -8.09 1.04
N SER A 134 3.43 -8.68 2.15
CA SER A 134 2.75 -9.83 2.72
C SER A 134 2.71 -9.80 4.25
N GLY A 135 1.80 -10.57 4.85
CA GLY A 135 1.57 -10.51 6.30
C GLY A 135 0.75 -9.30 6.70
N VAL A 136 1.29 -8.45 7.55
CA VAL A 136 0.69 -7.19 8.02
C VAL A 136 1.65 -6.04 7.70
N SER A 137 2.03 -5.91 6.44
CA SER A 137 3.08 -4.98 6.03
C SER A 137 2.51 -3.66 5.50
N LYS A 138 3.31 -2.60 5.57
CA LYS A 138 2.89 -1.26 5.15
C LYS A 138 3.95 -0.58 4.31
N LEU A 139 3.53 0.05 3.20
CA LEU A 139 4.34 0.98 2.42
C LEU A 139 3.70 2.37 2.52
N ILE A 140 4.49 3.36 2.93
CA ILE A 140 4.11 4.77 2.94
C ILE A 140 5.09 5.51 2.05
N VAL A 141 4.60 6.12 0.99
CA VAL A 141 5.47 6.84 0.05
C VAL A 141 4.86 8.15 -0.41
N GLY A 142 5.71 9.19 -0.50
CA GLY A 142 5.28 10.48 -1.03
C GLY A 142 5.09 10.40 -2.55
N GLU A 143 6.11 10.02 -3.28
CA GLU A 143 6.10 9.97 -4.74
C GLU A 143 6.80 8.71 -5.26
N ILE A 144 6.16 8.06 -6.24
CA ILE A 144 6.76 7.02 -7.07
C ILE A 144 6.80 7.56 -8.50
N GLU A 145 8.00 7.59 -9.10
CA GLU A 145 8.18 7.98 -10.49
C GLU A 145 9.08 6.96 -11.18
N VAL A 146 8.48 6.15 -12.07
CA VAL A 146 9.12 4.97 -12.64
C VAL A 146 8.42 4.59 -13.96
N PRO A 147 9.12 4.08 -14.98
CA PRO A 147 8.45 3.60 -16.20
C PRO A 147 7.42 2.52 -15.92
N ASP A 148 7.80 1.45 -15.23
CA ASP A 148 6.95 0.29 -14.96
C ASP A 148 6.87 0.01 -13.45
N PHE A 149 5.64 -0.01 -12.92
CA PHE A 149 5.38 -0.28 -11.51
C PHE A 149 4.49 -1.51 -11.32
N TYR A 150 5.06 -2.56 -10.74
CA TYR A 150 4.37 -3.78 -10.34
C TYR A 150 4.17 -3.80 -8.83
N LEU A 151 2.92 -3.94 -8.40
CA LEU A 151 2.54 -3.91 -7.00
C LEU A 151 1.71 -5.13 -6.62
N GLU A 152 2.19 -5.90 -5.67
CA GLU A 152 1.48 -7.03 -5.08
C GLU A 152 1.23 -6.80 -3.61
N ILE A 153 -0.03 -6.81 -3.20
CA ILE A 153 -0.46 -6.60 -1.82
C ILE A 153 -1.26 -7.81 -1.37
N ASN A 154 -0.74 -8.53 -0.40
CA ASN A 154 -1.34 -9.74 0.12
C ASN A 154 -1.49 -9.70 1.66
N GLY A 155 -2.32 -10.58 2.22
CA GLY A 155 -2.53 -10.66 3.66
C GLY A 155 -3.43 -9.56 4.20
N VAL A 156 -2.93 -8.79 5.17
CA VAL A 156 -3.59 -7.61 5.77
C VAL A 156 -2.68 -6.39 5.59
N SER A 157 -2.22 -6.20 4.38
CA SER A 157 -1.19 -5.20 4.08
C SER A 157 -1.78 -3.89 3.55
N LYS A 158 -1.00 -2.83 3.63
CA LYS A 158 -1.46 -1.49 3.22
C LYS A 158 -0.42 -0.74 2.40
N VAL A 159 -0.87 -0.05 1.35
CA VAL A 159 -0.09 0.94 0.63
C VAL A 159 -0.77 2.29 0.73
N ASP A 160 -0.04 3.30 1.17
CA ASP A 160 -0.41 4.70 1.17
C ASP A 160 0.59 5.46 0.27
N ALA A 161 0.15 5.97 -0.87
CA ALA A 161 0.97 6.78 -1.77
C ALA A 161 0.29 8.11 -2.10
N LYS A 162 1.04 9.21 -2.10
CA LYS A 162 0.47 10.50 -2.54
C LYS A 162 0.40 10.58 -4.06
N GLN A 163 1.48 10.24 -4.74
CA GLN A 163 1.54 10.32 -6.19
C GLN A 163 2.28 9.13 -6.80
N ILE A 164 1.70 8.58 -7.88
CA ILE A 164 2.35 7.61 -8.74
C ILE A 164 2.39 8.20 -10.15
N LYS A 165 3.59 8.26 -10.74
CA LYS A 165 3.84 8.63 -12.13
C LYS A 165 4.55 7.46 -12.81
N CYS A 166 3.92 6.86 -13.82
CA CYS A 166 4.51 5.75 -14.54
C CYS A 166 3.95 5.66 -15.97
N LYS A 167 4.55 4.83 -16.80
CA LYS A 167 3.98 4.43 -18.08
C LYS A 167 2.94 3.33 -17.84
N GLU A 168 3.31 2.29 -17.10
CA GLU A 168 2.41 1.19 -16.74
C GLU A 168 2.35 1.00 -15.22
N LEU A 169 1.13 0.99 -14.67
CA LEU A 169 0.82 0.53 -13.31
C LEU A 169 0.07 -0.80 -13.38
N LYS A 170 0.64 -1.83 -12.76
CA LYS A 170 -0.04 -3.12 -12.56
C LYS A 170 -0.08 -3.45 -11.08
N ALA A 171 -1.28 -3.47 -10.50
CA ALA A 171 -1.49 -3.74 -9.08
C ALA A 171 -2.41 -4.93 -8.85
N ASN A 172 -1.96 -5.88 -8.03
CA ASN A 172 -2.73 -7.00 -7.53
C ASN A 172 -2.95 -6.84 -6.03
N VAL A 173 -4.19 -6.69 -5.61
CA VAL A 173 -4.57 -6.47 -4.20
C VAL A 173 -5.44 -7.62 -3.74
N SER A 174 -4.98 -8.38 -2.76
CA SER A 174 -5.66 -9.58 -2.28
C SER A 174 -5.65 -9.71 -0.75
N GLY A 175 -6.43 -10.67 -0.23
CA GLY A 175 -6.60 -10.85 1.21
C GLY A 175 -7.59 -9.86 1.80
N SER A 176 -7.16 -9.13 2.83
CA SER A 176 -7.90 -8.02 3.46
C SER A 176 -7.07 -6.75 3.39
N SER A 177 -6.56 -6.45 2.22
CA SER A 177 -5.54 -5.42 1.98
C SER A 177 -6.14 -4.09 1.53
N ASN A 178 -5.36 -3.02 1.69
CA ASN A 178 -5.77 -1.67 1.30
C ASN A 178 -4.72 -1.03 0.37
N LEU A 179 -5.20 -0.43 -0.70
CA LEU A 179 -4.41 0.45 -1.58
C LEU A 179 -5.06 1.83 -1.61
N ASP A 180 -4.38 2.84 -1.08
CA ASP A 180 -4.81 4.23 -1.08
C ASP A 180 -3.77 5.07 -1.83
N VAL A 181 -4.15 5.65 -2.96
CA VAL A 181 -3.29 6.50 -3.79
C VAL A 181 -4.04 7.77 -4.13
N GLU A 182 -3.52 8.92 -3.70
CA GLU A 182 -4.21 10.20 -3.93
C GLU A 182 -4.26 10.58 -5.41
N GLN A 183 -3.17 10.32 -6.16
CA GLN A 183 -3.09 10.62 -7.58
C GLN A 183 -2.24 9.61 -8.35
N VAL A 184 -2.74 9.14 -9.49
CA VAL A 184 -2.02 8.32 -10.46
C VAL A 184 -1.98 9.03 -11.80
N ASN A 185 -0.80 9.14 -12.39
CA ASN A 185 -0.57 9.55 -13.76
C ASN A 185 0.10 8.38 -14.48
N ALA A 186 -0.65 7.64 -15.27
CA ALA A 186 -0.16 6.44 -15.95
C ALA A 186 -0.80 6.34 -17.35
N SER A 187 -0.03 5.94 -18.38
CA SER A 187 -0.60 5.65 -19.70
C SER A 187 -1.46 4.39 -19.69
N LYS A 188 -1.03 3.40 -18.89
CA LYS A 188 -1.79 2.16 -18.69
C LYS A 188 -1.92 1.85 -17.20
N CYS A 189 -3.15 1.58 -16.77
CA CYS A 189 -3.44 1.27 -15.38
C CYS A 189 -4.27 -0.02 -15.28
N VAL A 190 -3.70 -1.08 -14.71
CA VAL A 190 -4.38 -2.37 -14.51
C VAL A 190 -4.39 -2.70 -13.03
N VAL A 191 -5.59 -2.78 -12.44
CA VAL A 191 -5.76 -3.09 -11.01
C VAL A 191 -6.70 -4.28 -10.85
N THR A 192 -6.21 -5.33 -10.22
CA THR A 192 -7.00 -6.52 -9.87
C THR A 192 -7.16 -6.59 -8.36
N ILE A 193 -8.39 -6.71 -7.89
CA ILE A 193 -8.74 -6.69 -6.47
C ILE A 193 -9.54 -7.95 -6.15
N ASN A 194 -9.09 -8.69 -5.14
CA ASN A 194 -9.76 -9.91 -4.68
C ASN A 194 -9.82 -9.98 -3.15
N GLY A 195 -10.61 -10.93 -2.64
CA GLY A 195 -10.77 -11.14 -1.21
C GLY A 195 -11.76 -10.16 -0.57
N ALA A 196 -11.34 -9.49 0.50
CA ALA A 196 -12.09 -8.43 1.18
C ALA A 196 -11.29 -7.11 1.19
N SER A 197 -10.71 -6.78 0.06
CA SER A 197 -9.77 -5.68 -0.11
C SER A 197 -10.46 -4.36 -0.44
N ASN A 198 -9.77 -3.25 -0.19
CA ASN A 198 -10.28 -1.92 -0.49
C ASN A 198 -9.26 -1.11 -1.29
N VAL A 199 -9.69 -0.52 -2.40
CA VAL A 199 -8.86 0.34 -3.24
C VAL A 199 -9.48 1.71 -3.38
N LYS A 200 -8.68 2.74 -3.17
CA LYS A 200 -9.07 4.13 -3.33
C LYS A 200 -8.05 4.87 -4.18
N MET A 201 -8.49 5.35 -5.34
CA MET A 201 -7.69 6.08 -6.32
C MET A 201 -8.52 7.21 -6.93
N PRO A 202 -8.77 8.32 -6.19
CA PRO A 202 -9.72 9.34 -6.59
C PRO A 202 -9.32 10.16 -7.82
N LYS A 203 -8.04 10.07 -8.23
CA LYS A 203 -7.52 10.79 -9.41
C LYS A 203 -6.59 9.89 -10.21
N VAL A 204 -7.10 9.31 -11.29
CA VAL A 204 -6.32 8.60 -12.30
C VAL A 204 -6.38 9.40 -13.60
N ASN A 205 -5.24 9.91 -14.04
CA ASN A 205 -5.12 10.80 -15.18
C ASN A 205 -4.20 10.21 -16.25
N LYS A 206 -4.35 10.68 -17.49
CA LYS A 206 -3.51 10.34 -18.66
C LYS A 206 -3.58 8.88 -19.10
N ALA A 207 -4.51 8.07 -18.56
CA ALA A 207 -4.61 6.68 -18.94
C ALA A 207 -5.21 6.56 -20.35
N GLU A 208 -4.47 6.01 -21.30
CA GLU A 208 -5.01 5.58 -22.59
C GLU A 208 -5.87 4.32 -22.41
N GLU A 209 -5.50 3.48 -21.46
CA GLU A 209 -6.22 2.29 -21.06
C GLU A 209 -6.21 2.14 -19.54
N ALA A 210 -7.38 1.99 -18.94
CA ALA A 210 -7.53 1.67 -17.53
C ALA A 210 -8.44 0.46 -17.35
N THR A 211 -7.99 -0.55 -16.61
CA THR A 211 -8.73 -1.78 -16.33
C THR A 211 -8.78 -2.04 -14.84
N PHE A 212 -9.98 -2.16 -14.29
CA PHE A 212 -10.22 -2.52 -12.90
C PHE A 212 -11.07 -3.78 -12.82
N ASN A 213 -10.50 -4.84 -12.24
CA ASN A 213 -11.20 -6.10 -11.98
C ASN A 213 -11.38 -6.28 -10.48
N VAL A 214 -12.62 -6.26 -10.02
CA VAL A 214 -12.97 -6.29 -8.59
C VAL A 214 -13.76 -7.54 -8.27
N GLY A 215 -13.19 -8.41 -7.47
CA GLY A 215 -13.79 -9.68 -7.08
C GLY A 215 -13.94 -9.85 -5.56
N GLY A 216 -14.59 -10.94 -5.14
CA GLY A 216 -14.81 -11.26 -3.74
C GLY A 216 -15.83 -10.36 -3.06
N ALA A 217 -15.51 -9.88 -1.85
CA ALA A 217 -16.28 -8.89 -1.09
C ALA A 217 -15.54 -7.54 -1.04
N SER A 218 -14.87 -7.18 -2.12
CA SER A 218 -13.98 -6.04 -2.19
C SER A 218 -14.70 -4.73 -2.51
N LYS A 219 -14.02 -3.62 -2.23
CA LYS A 219 -14.52 -2.27 -2.55
C LYS A 219 -13.51 -1.51 -3.39
N ILE A 220 -14.04 -0.71 -4.34
CA ILE A 220 -13.23 0.25 -5.10
C ILE A 220 -13.91 1.62 -5.12
N ASN A 221 -13.11 2.67 -4.94
CA ASN A 221 -13.51 4.05 -5.20
C ASN A 221 -12.46 4.67 -6.11
N VAL A 222 -12.87 5.04 -7.32
CA VAL A 222 -11.95 5.53 -8.35
C VAL A 222 -12.52 6.71 -9.11
N GLY A 223 -11.67 7.73 -9.34
CA GLY A 223 -11.96 8.85 -10.24
C GLY A 223 -11.01 8.80 -11.42
N ILE A 224 -11.54 8.83 -12.66
CA ILE A 224 -10.74 8.69 -13.86
C ILE A 224 -11.12 9.78 -14.84
N GLU A 225 -10.11 10.48 -15.35
CA GLU A 225 -10.22 11.41 -16.45
C GLU A 225 -9.28 10.99 -17.58
N THR A 226 -9.89 10.57 -18.72
CA THR A 226 -9.13 10.08 -19.89
C THR A 226 -10.02 10.09 -21.15
N ASN A 227 -9.39 10.33 -22.31
CA ASN A 227 -10.05 10.15 -23.62
C ASN A 227 -9.95 8.69 -24.13
N GLY A 228 -9.32 7.79 -23.38
CA GLY A 228 -9.13 6.40 -23.74
C GLY A 228 -10.26 5.46 -23.32
N LEU A 229 -9.90 4.21 -23.07
CA LEU A 229 -10.83 3.15 -22.67
C LEU A 229 -10.72 2.87 -21.17
N LEU A 230 -11.85 2.95 -20.47
CA LEU A 230 -11.99 2.41 -19.12
C LEU A 230 -12.77 1.09 -19.17
N GLN A 231 -12.20 0.04 -18.59
CA GLN A 231 -12.87 -1.23 -18.36
C GLN A 231 -13.06 -1.44 -16.84
N MET A 232 -14.30 -1.71 -16.42
CA MET A 232 -14.65 -1.92 -15.01
C MET A 232 -15.42 -3.24 -14.86
N GLY A 233 -14.77 -4.26 -14.33
CA GLY A 233 -15.37 -5.55 -14.02
C GLY A 233 -15.63 -5.71 -12.53
N LEU A 234 -16.86 -6.01 -12.12
CA LEU A 234 -17.21 -6.34 -10.75
C LEU A 234 -17.78 -7.75 -10.67
N SER A 235 -17.39 -8.51 -9.67
CA SER A 235 -17.90 -9.88 -9.44
C SER A 235 -18.00 -10.23 -7.95
N GLY A 236 -18.72 -11.31 -7.63
CA GLY A 236 -18.96 -11.71 -6.25
C GLY A 236 -19.93 -10.77 -5.54
N ALA A 237 -19.62 -10.33 -4.33
CA ALA A 237 -20.37 -9.35 -3.54
C ALA A 237 -19.63 -7.99 -3.47
N SER A 238 -18.96 -7.62 -4.54
CA SER A 238 -18.12 -6.42 -4.59
C SER A 238 -18.92 -5.14 -4.79
N LYS A 239 -18.34 -4.01 -4.37
CA LYS A 239 -18.92 -2.68 -4.51
C LYS A 239 -17.94 -1.73 -5.19
N GLY A 240 -18.41 -1.04 -6.25
CA GLY A 240 -17.69 0.01 -6.95
C GLY A 240 -18.40 1.36 -6.84
N GLU A 241 -17.63 2.40 -6.57
CA GLU A 241 -18.00 3.78 -6.72
C GLU A 241 -17.04 4.42 -7.71
N MET A 242 -17.56 5.04 -8.77
CA MET A 242 -16.72 5.55 -9.85
C MET A 242 -17.17 6.93 -10.31
N THR A 243 -16.20 7.78 -10.59
CA THR A 243 -16.40 8.99 -11.40
C THR A 243 -15.56 8.85 -12.67
N PHE A 244 -16.17 8.97 -13.84
CA PHE A 244 -15.50 8.84 -15.13
C PHE A 244 -15.80 10.03 -16.03
N LYS A 245 -14.75 10.63 -16.60
CA LYS A 245 -14.86 11.73 -17.54
C LYS A 245 -13.99 11.48 -18.76
N GLY A 246 -14.56 11.57 -19.94
CA GLY A 246 -13.87 11.54 -21.23
C GLY A 246 -14.35 10.45 -22.19
N GLY A 247 -13.50 9.49 -22.56
CA GLY A 247 -13.71 8.58 -23.68
C GLY A 247 -14.77 7.48 -23.46
N ARG A 248 -14.35 6.22 -23.57
CA ARG A 248 -15.26 5.06 -23.62
C ARG A 248 -15.23 4.28 -22.32
N LEU A 249 -16.41 3.93 -21.79
CA LEU A 249 -16.58 3.06 -20.62
C LEU A 249 -17.14 1.70 -21.04
N ARG A 250 -16.48 0.63 -20.62
CA ARG A 250 -17.04 -0.72 -20.62
C ARG A 250 -17.19 -1.20 -19.19
N SER A 251 -18.41 -1.51 -18.75
CA SER A 251 -18.66 -2.04 -17.41
C SER A 251 -19.39 -3.36 -17.45
N PHE A 252 -18.94 -4.30 -16.65
CA PHE A 252 -19.59 -5.59 -16.52
C PHE A 252 -19.68 -6.03 -15.06
N CYS A 253 -20.90 -6.25 -14.58
CA CYS A 253 -21.17 -6.64 -13.19
C CYS A 253 -21.76 -8.05 -13.11
N LYS A 254 -21.24 -8.89 -12.23
CA LYS A 254 -21.70 -10.28 -12.02
C LYS A 254 -21.97 -10.59 -10.54
N GLY A 255 -22.79 -11.62 -10.30
CA GLY A 255 -23.09 -12.11 -8.95
C GLY A 255 -24.00 -11.16 -8.20
N ALA A 256 -23.63 -10.74 -6.99
CA ALA A 256 -24.36 -9.74 -6.19
C ALA A 256 -23.60 -8.41 -6.09
N SER A 257 -22.88 -8.04 -7.14
CA SER A 257 -22.06 -6.83 -7.14
C SER A 257 -22.87 -5.57 -7.42
N LYS A 258 -22.34 -4.43 -6.98
CA LYS A 258 -22.97 -3.13 -7.17
C LYS A 258 -21.98 -2.12 -7.72
N LEU A 259 -22.33 -1.39 -8.79
CA LEU A 259 -21.56 -0.27 -9.33
C LEU A 259 -22.44 1.00 -9.34
N ASP A 260 -21.96 2.04 -8.68
CA ASP A 260 -22.51 3.38 -8.76
C ASP A 260 -21.52 4.26 -9.56
N ALA A 261 -21.89 4.69 -10.76
CA ALA A 261 -21.02 5.39 -11.71
C ALA A 261 -21.57 6.77 -12.05
N LYS A 262 -20.80 7.82 -11.75
CA LYS A 262 -21.04 9.16 -12.26
C LYS A 262 -20.18 9.38 -13.48
N VAL A 263 -20.81 9.65 -14.64
CA VAL A 263 -20.13 9.70 -15.92
C VAL A 263 -20.37 11.02 -16.67
N ASN A 264 -19.37 11.39 -17.47
CA ASN A 264 -19.46 12.39 -18.52
C ASN A 264 -18.53 11.92 -19.65
N CYS A 265 -19.06 11.13 -20.60
CA CYS A 265 -18.23 10.38 -21.53
C CYS A 265 -18.88 10.21 -22.92
N GLU A 266 -18.04 9.83 -23.89
CA GLU A 266 -18.50 9.58 -25.28
C GLU A 266 -19.43 8.37 -25.38
N SER A 267 -19.04 7.24 -24.72
CA SER A 267 -19.89 6.05 -24.83
C SER A 267 -19.78 5.14 -23.60
N ILE A 268 -20.91 4.46 -23.35
CA ILE A 268 -21.04 3.42 -22.33
C ILE A 268 -21.47 2.12 -23.00
N GLN A 269 -20.73 1.04 -22.73
CA GLN A 269 -21.16 -0.33 -22.98
C GLN A 269 -21.28 -1.02 -21.63
N ALA A 270 -22.47 -1.45 -21.24
CA ALA A 270 -22.71 -1.99 -19.91
C ALA A 270 -23.48 -3.30 -19.94
N GLY A 271 -23.05 -4.26 -19.10
CA GLY A 271 -23.71 -5.54 -18.89
C GLY A 271 -23.82 -5.87 -17.41
N CYS A 272 -24.89 -6.54 -17.05
CA CYS A 272 -25.12 -7.08 -15.71
C CYS A 272 -25.57 -8.54 -15.80
N ASP A 273 -25.15 -9.38 -14.83
CA ASP A 273 -25.57 -10.76 -14.72
C ASP A 273 -25.83 -11.12 -13.24
N GLY A 274 -26.77 -12.04 -13.00
CA GLY A 274 -27.17 -12.44 -11.67
C GLY A 274 -27.96 -11.32 -10.94
N ALA A 275 -27.72 -11.17 -9.63
CA ALA A 275 -28.35 -10.14 -8.79
C ALA A 275 -27.52 -8.84 -8.74
N SER A 276 -26.69 -8.60 -9.74
CA SER A 276 -25.86 -7.38 -9.79
C SER A 276 -26.68 -6.15 -10.17
N LYS A 277 -26.18 -4.98 -9.76
CA LYS A 277 -26.81 -3.69 -10.05
C LYS A 277 -25.77 -2.66 -10.51
N THR A 278 -26.06 -1.97 -11.61
CA THR A 278 -25.28 -0.80 -12.04
C THR A 278 -26.20 0.42 -12.15
N THR A 279 -25.78 1.54 -11.56
CA THR A 279 -26.48 2.82 -11.65
C THR A 279 -25.57 3.82 -12.32
N PHE A 280 -26.01 4.41 -13.43
CA PHE A 280 -25.34 5.51 -14.11
C PHE A 280 -26.03 6.83 -13.84
N THR A 281 -25.23 7.87 -13.61
CA THR A 281 -25.70 9.26 -13.48
C THR A 281 -24.79 10.18 -14.27
N GLY A 282 -25.31 11.25 -14.83
CA GLY A 282 -24.53 12.24 -15.61
C GLY A 282 -24.85 12.24 -17.08
N THR A 283 -23.87 12.20 -17.98
CA THR A 283 -24.05 12.34 -19.43
C THR A 283 -23.24 11.34 -20.23
N ALA A 284 -23.76 10.83 -21.32
CA ALA A 284 -23.07 10.02 -22.30
C ALA A 284 -23.73 10.22 -23.71
N ASP A 285 -22.88 10.29 -24.75
CA ASP A 285 -23.41 10.49 -26.13
C ASP A 285 -24.03 9.19 -26.66
N LYS A 286 -23.47 8.04 -26.33
CA LYS A 286 -23.96 6.73 -26.75
C LYS A 286 -24.01 5.74 -25.57
N VAL A 287 -25.10 4.97 -25.48
CA VAL A 287 -25.31 3.96 -24.47
C VAL A 287 -25.75 2.64 -25.09
N GLU A 288 -24.97 1.59 -24.89
CA GLU A 288 -25.29 0.22 -25.29
C GLU A 288 -25.41 -0.64 -24.03
N ILE A 289 -26.57 -1.29 -23.89
CA ILE A 289 -26.81 -2.20 -22.74
C ILE A 289 -26.88 -3.63 -23.25
N GLU A 290 -25.94 -4.45 -22.84
CA GLU A 290 -25.97 -5.88 -23.05
C GLU A 290 -26.90 -6.53 -22.04
N ARG A 291 -28.00 -7.10 -22.50
CA ARG A 291 -28.94 -7.84 -21.66
C ARG A 291 -28.50 -9.29 -21.54
N GLY A 292 -27.92 -9.66 -20.40
CA GLY A 292 -27.59 -11.01 -20.04
C GLY A 292 -28.36 -11.43 -18.78
N GLY A 293 -29.07 -12.58 -18.85
CA GLY A 293 -29.77 -13.15 -17.69
C GLY A 293 -31.10 -12.53 -17.28
N VAL A 294 -31.75 -13.13 -16.27
CA VAL A 294 -33.13 -12.87 -15.86
C VAL A 294 -33.29 -11.62 -14.95
N ALA A 295 -32.19 -11.05 -14.46
CA ALA A 295 -32.24 -9.96 -13.48
C ALA A 295 -31.24 -8.83 -13.78
N THR A 296 -31.23 -8.34 -15.01
CA THR A 296 -30.41 -7.16 -15.35
C THR A 296 -31.00 -5.90 -14.71
N ASN A 297 -30.24 -5.32 -13.79
CA ASN A 297 -30.64 -4.10 -13.11
C ASN A 297 -29.63 -2.97 -13.42
N ILE A 298 -29.74 -2.45 -14.68
CA ILE A 298 -28.99 -1.28 -15.11
C ILE A 298 -29.94 -0.08 -15.08
N ASP A 299 -29.67 0.84 -14.17
CA ASP A 299 -30.45 2.05 -13.99
C ASP A 299 -29.77 3.22 -14.72
N THR A 300 -30.37 3.70 -15.77
CA THR A 300 -29.98 4.88 -16.57
C THR A 300 -30.95 6.05 -16.42
N SER A 301 -31.89 5.97 -15.49
CA SER A 301 -32.97 6.98 -15.35
C SER A 301 -32.46 8.40 -15.06
N ARG A 302 -31.22 8.51 -14.57
CA ARG A 302 -30.53 9.78 -14.26
C ARG A 302 -29.36 10.07 -15.20
N LEU A 303 -29.35 9.43 -16.36
CA LEU A 303 -28.34 9.61 -17.39
C LEU A 303 -28.95 10.39 -18.55
N ASN A 304 -28.35 11.52 -18.90
CA ASN A 304 -28.75 12.30 -20.08
C ASN A 304 -27.95 11.79 -21.29
N GLN A 305 -28.65 11.61 -22.42
CA GLN A 305 -28.04 11.28 -23.69
C GLN A 305 -28.21 12.52 -24.63
N TYR A 306 -27.15 12.83 -25.36
CA TYR A 306 -27.13 13.90 -26.34
C TYR A 306 -27.20 13.35 -27.76
#